data_127f67e6935e6d33545bf0a9a2c802b3
#
_entry.id   127f67e6935e6d33545bf0a9a2c802b3
#
_cell.length_a   1.000
_cell.length_b   1.000
_cell.length_c   1.000
_cell.angle_alpha   90.00
_cell.angle_beta   90.00
_cell.angle_gamma   90.00
#
_symmetry.space_group_name_H-M   'P 1'
#
loop_
_entity.id
_entity.type
_entity.pdbx_description
1 polymer ?
#
loop_
_entity_poly.entity_id
_entity_poly.type
_entity_poly.pdbx_seq_one_letter_code
_entity_poly.pdbx_strand_id
1 'polypeptide(L)'
;YDLIIVGAGIHGAALAYYSAKAGQRVMLIEKARPASGASGHAFGWINASALIEPVQHLAQNVMDDYHHLQAALPSFPLRWCAELTYGVCPENPQASAAGLNLSSLQPRTVSQAEIRVIEPNLAHPPLHARYTQAAGIISPVEAIECLVLAAEGFGARVVCDCAVSQLLVENGQVVGVSTQAGNWYGKKTVLAAGLGVLDLLVGQSLHLPIRPSPAILLKFEVAQALLNGIVSNADMEARQGDTCTLIAAEDYIDDTPENGPAAIGLRALEAIRGQLNGAQSIALKSVAVGWRPLSDDHLPIVGPAGDDGGLYILSAHPGLTLAPTLARLLSEELITGVASPLLGNFRPMRFRV
;
A
#
# COMPACT_ATOMS: atom_id res chain seq x y z
N TYR A 1 -26.07 9.34 -0.39
CA TYR A 1 -25.23 8.21 0.02
C TYR A 1 -25.04 8.22 1.54
N ASP A 2 -24.70 7.06 2.11
CA ASP A 2 -24.27 7.01 3.51
C ASP A 2 -22.80 7.38 3.58
N LEU A 3 -22.01 6.99 2.55
CA LEU A 3 -20.58 7.23 2.45
C LEU A 3 -20.16 7.63 1.05
N ILE A 4 -19.40 8.71 0.93
CA ILE A 4 -18.65 9.10 -0.27
C ILE A 4 -17.17 8.87 0.00
N ILE A 5 -16.48 8.16 -0.90
CA ILE A 5 -15.06 7.91 -0.83
C ILE A 5 -14.40 8.56 -2.04
N VAL A 6 -13.39 9.39 -1.82
CA VAL A 6 -12.65 10.10 -2.85
C VAL A 6 -11.28 9.44 -3.04
N GLY A 7 -11.07 8.85 -4.22
CA GLY A 7 -9.84 8.15 -4.60
C GLY A 7 -10.00 6.62 -4.57
N ALA A 8 -9.75 5.96 -5.71
CA ALA A 8 -9.76 4.51 -5.87
C ALA A 8 -8.35 3.90 -5.90
N GLY A 9 -7.47 4.38 -5.01
CA GLY A 9 -6.28 3.65 -4.60
C GLY A 9 -6.63 2.50 -3.67
N ILE A 10 -5.61 1.79 -3.16
CA ILE A 10 -5.82 0.60 -2.32
C ILE A 10 -6.68 0.89 -1.08
N HIS A 11 -6.49 2.03 -0.44
CA HIS A 11 -7.26 2.41 0.74
C HIS A 11 -8.74 2.68 0.41
N GLY A 12 -9.00 3.46 -0.64
CA GLY A 12 -10.39 3.78 -1.02
C GLY A 12 -11.14 2.55 -1.55
N ALA A 13 -10.48 1.69 -2.33
CA ALA A 13 -11.06 0.44 -2.82
C ALA A 13 -11.38 -0.53 -1.68
N ALA A 14 -10.46 -0.71 -0.73
CA ALA A 14 -10.68 -1.54 0.44
C ALA A 14 -11.82 -0.99 1.33
N LEU A 15 -11.85 0.33 1.56
CA LEU A 15 -12.91 0.95 2.34
C LEU A 15 -14.28 0.81 1.65
N ALA A 16 -14.33 0.98 0.33
CA ALA A 16 -15.55 0.79 -0.46
C ALA A 16 -16.07 -0.66 -0.33
N TYR A 17 -15.18 -1.64 -0.43
CA TYR A 17 -15.52 -3.05 -0.25
C TYR A 17 -16.10 -3.33 1.14
N TYR A 18 -15.41 -2.97 2.21
CA TYR A 18 -15.87 -3.26 3.57
C TYR A 18 -17.17 -2.54 3.90
N SER A 19 -17.31 -1.27 3.50
CA SER A 19 -18.51 -0.48 3.78
C SER A 19 -19.73 -0.95 2.98
N ALA A 20 -19.57 -1.27 1.70
CA ALA A 20 -20.65 -1.80 0.87
C ALA A 20 -21.07 -3.21 1.32
N LYS A 21 -20.11 -4.09 1.65
CA LYS A 21 -20.37 -5.42 2.23
C LYS A 21 -21.17 -5.34 3.52
N ALA A 22 -20.97 -4.29 4.31
CA ALA A 22 -21.74 -4.03 5.53
C ALA A 22 -23.11 -3.33 5.28
N GLY A 23 -23.54 -3.19 4.02
CA GLY A 23 -24.85 -2.68 3.63
C GLY A 23 -24.95 -1.16 3.53
N GLN A 24 -23.84 -0.40 3.57
CA GLN A 24 -23.87 1.03 3.34
C GLN A 24 -24.06 1.37 1.86
N ARG A 25 -24.78 2.45 1.58
CA ARG A 25 -24.88 3.04 0.22
C ARG A 25 -23.60 3.85 -0.04
N VAL A 26 -22.63 3.20 -0.67
CA VAL A 26 -21.30 3.75 -0.93
C VAL A 26 -21.23 4.36 -2.33
N MET A 27 -20.57 5.51 -2.44
CA MET A 27 -20.08 6.08 -3.68
C MET A 27 -18.57 6.20 -3.64
N LEU A 28 -17.88 5.58 -4.60
CA LEU A 28 -16.44 5.71 -4.82
C LEU A 28 -16.19 6.56 -6.05
N ILE A 29 -15.47 7.68 -5.90
CA ILE A 29 -15.17 8.60 -6.98
C ILE A 29 -13.66 8.62 -7.23
N GLU A 30 -13.25 8.41 -8.47
CA GLU A 30 -11.85 8.40 -8.89
C GLU A 30 -11.64 9.36 -10.08
N LYS A 31 -10.60 10.19 -10.01
CA LYS A 31 -10.28 11.19 -11.04
C LYS A 31 -9.88 10.60 -12.39
N ALA A 32 -9.35 9.38 -12.38
CA ALA A 32 -8.96 8.65 -13.58
C ALA A 32 -9.49 7.20 -13.51
N ARG A 33 -8.61 6.22 -13.44
CA ARG A 33 -8.95 4.81 -13.26
C ARG A 33 -8.50 4.30 -11.90
N PRO A 34 -9.12 3.25 -11.34
CA PRO A 34 -8.62 2.59 -10.14
C PRO A 34 -7.13 2.27 -10.28
N ALA A 35 -6.38 2.40 -9.20
CA ALA A 35 -4.93 2.18 -9.15
C ALA A 35 -4.07 3.15 -9.97
N SER A 36 -4.60 4.24 -10.52
CA SER A 36 -3.81 5.21 -11.33
C SER A 36 -2.76 6.01 -10.54
N GLY A 37 -2.89 6.05 -9.20
CA GLY A 37 -1.97 6.75 -8.30
C GLY A 37 -0.80 5.87 -7.78
N ALA A 38 -0.27 6.23 -6.62
CA ALA A 38 0.85 5.55 -5.97
C ALA A 38 0.65 4.03 -5.82
N SER A 39 -0.58 3.59 -5.58
CA SER A 39 -0.89 2.17 -5.38
C SER A 39 -0.57 1.31 -6.60
N GLY A 40 -0.84 1.78 -7.82
CA GLY A 40 -0.53 1.04 -9.04
C GLY A 40 0.96 0.99 -9.40
N HIS A 41 1.75 1.83 -8.75
CA HIS A 41 3.22 1.89 -8.89
C HIS A 41 3.94 1.32 -7.67
N ALA A 42 3.25 0.54 -6.85
CA ALA A 42 3.83 -0.07 -5.67
C ALA A 42 4.46 -1.44 -5.97
N PHE A 43 5.52 -1.77 -5.27
CA PHE A 43 6.24 -3.04 -5.40
C PHE A 43 5.35 -4.26 -5.12
N GLY A 44 4.35 -4.11 -4.26
CA GLY A 44 3.39 -5.20 -3.99
C GLY A 44 3.86 -6.17 -2.92
N TRP A 45 4.56 -5.69 -1.92
CA TRP A 45 5.04 -6.46 -0.77
C TRP A 45 4.14 -6.24 0.45
N ILE A 46 3.59 -7.31 0.98
CA ILE A 46 2.89 -7.32 2.26
C ILE A 46 3.89 -7.79 3.31
N ASN A 47 4.30 -6.87 4.17
CA ASN A 47 5.32 -7.12 5.17
C ASN A 47 4.86 -6.67 6.56
N ALA A 48 4.05 -7.50 7.22
CA ALA A 48 3.59 -7.22 8.58
C ALA A 48 4.73 -7.34 9.62
N SER A 49 5.77 -8.13 9.32
CA SER A 49 6.91 -8.32 10.22
C SER A 49 7.86 -7.12 10.29
N ALA A 50 7.78 -6.21 9.32
CA ALA A 50 8.56 -4.97 9.30
C ALA A 50 7.85 -3.78 9.95
N LEU A 51 6.61 -3.94 10.41
CA LEU A 51 5.92 -2.87 11.13
C LEU A 51 6.58 -2.62 12.49
N ILE A 52 6.83 -1.35 12.78
CA ILE A 52 7.43 -0.88 14.03
C ILE A 52 6.41 -0.11 14.86
N GLU A 53 6.68 0.09 16.16
CA GLU A 53 5.80 0.89 17.02
C GLU A 53 5.67 2.35 16.50
N PRO A 54 4.47 2.94 16.62
CA PRO A 54 3.26 2.40 17.21
C PRO A 54 2.34 1.64 16.24
N VAL A 55 2.80 1.28 15.03
CA VAL A 55 2.00 0.57 14.01
C VAL A 55 2.08 -0.96 14.19
N GLN A 56 3.11 -1.44 14.87
CA GLN A 56 3.38 -2.88 15.08
C GLN A 56 2.19 -3.64 15.70
N HIS A 57 1.42 -3.01 16.58
CA HIS A 57 0.25 -3.63 17.19
C HIS A 57 -0.85 -4.05 16.19
N LEU A 58 -0.81 -3.53 14.95
CA LEU A 58 -1.71 -3.93 13.88
C LEU A 58 -1.22 -5.18 13.11
N ALA A 59 0.01 -5.66 13.34
CA ALA A 59 0.62 -6.71 12.52
C ALA A 59 -0.23 -7.99 12.43
N GLN A 60 -0.81 -8.44 13.55
CA GLN A 60 -1.69 -9.61 13.54
C GLN A 60 -2.97 -9.34 12.75
N ASN A 61 -3.59 -8.17 12.96
CA ASN A 61 -4.80 -7.79 12.23
C ASN A 61 -4.53 -7.74 10.71
N VAL A 62 -3.35 -7.26 10.28
CA VAL A 62 -2.95 -7.24 8.87
C VAL A 62 -2.97 -8.64 8.28
N MET A 63 -2.37 -9.61 8.96
CA MET A 63 -2.32 -10.99 8.48
C MET A 63 -3.72 -11.62 8.42
N ASP A 64 -4.49 -11.46 9.49
CA ASP A 64 -5.85 -12.00 9.58
C ASP A 64 -6.76 -11.38 8.51
N ASP A 65 -6.69 -10.08 8.30
CA ASP A 65 -7.50 -9.37 7.32
C ASP A 65 -7.17 -9.79 5.88
N TYR A 66 -5.89 -10.02 5.57
CA TYR A 66 -5.51 -10.56 4.25
C TYR A 66 -5.97 -12.00 4.05
N HIS A 67 -5.88 -12.85 5.06
CA HIS A 67 -6.44 -14.22 4.98
C HIS A 67 -7.96 -14.20 4.80
N HIS A 68 -8.65 -13.31 5.51
CA HIS A 68 -10.10 -13.12 5.35
C HIS A 68 -10.47 -12.62 3.96
N LEU A 69 -9.67 -11.70 3.38
CA LEU A 69 -9.88 -11.23 2.00
C LEU A 69 -9.73 -12.37 0.99
N GLN A 70 -8.68 -13.20 1.11
CA GLN A 70 -8.49 -14.35 0.22
C GLN A 70 -9.62 -15.39 0.34
N ALA A 71 -10.11 -15.62 1.56
CA ALA A 71 -11.22 -16.52 1.77
C ALA A 71 -12.54 -15.97 1.19
N ALA A 72 -12.76 -14.66 1.30
CA ALA A 72 -13.97 -14.01 0.80
C ALA A 72 -13.95 -13.73 -0.70
N LEU A 73 -12.76 -13.52 -1.27
CA LEU A 73 -12.54 -13.19 -2.68
C LEU A 73 -11.50 -14.15 -3.25
N PRO A 74 -11.91 -15.32 -3.78
CA PRO A 74 -10.98 -16.35 -4.28
C PRO A 74 -10.06 -15.87 -5.43
N SER A 75 -10.47 -14.84 -6.17
CA SER A 75 -9.66 -14.20 -7.22
C SER A 75 -8.72 -13.11 -6.71
N PHE A 76 -8.68 -12.86 -5.41
CA PHE A 76 -7.80 -11.82 -4.85
C PHE A 76 -6.33 -12.18 -5.09
N PRO A 77 -5.54 -11.33 -5.78
CA PRO A 77 -4.25 -11.70 -6.35
C PRO A 77 -3.12 -11.59 -5.31
N LEU A 78 -3.21 -12.34 -4.24
CA LEU A 78 -2.21 -12.44 -3.17
C LEU A 78 -1.61 -13.85 -3.13
N ARG A 79 -0.30 -13.93 -3.17
CA ARG A 79 0.48 -15.15 -2.97
C ARG A 79 1.37 -15.00 -1.74
N TRP A 80 1.18 -15.88 -0.77
CA TRP A 80 2.09 -15.98 0.37
C TRP A 80 3.41 -16.58 -0.04
N CYS A 81 4.51 -16.04 0.45
CA CYS A 81 5.85 -16.47 0.09
C CYS A 81 6.85 -16.24 1.23
N ALA A 82 8.07 -16.69 1.01
CA ALA A 82 9.20 -16.35 1.84
C ALA A 82 9.82 -15.01 1.44
N GLU A 83 10.51 -14.40 2.39
CA GLU A 83 11.34 -13.23 2.23
C GLU A 83 12.75 -13.52 2.72
N LEU A 84 13.75 -13.15 1.95
CA LEU A 84 15.16 -13.16 2.33
C LEU A 84 15.70 -11.73 2.32
N THR A 85 16.25 -11.29 3.46
CA THR A 85 16.89 -9.97 3.60
C THR A 85 18.32 -10.14 4.11
N TYR A 86 19.29 -9.53 3.41
CA TYR A 86 20.72 -9.57 3.81
C TYR A 86 21.49 -8.38 3.21
N GLY A 87 22.63 -8.03 3.83
CA GLY A 87 23.51 -6.98 3.33
C GLY A 87 22.95 -5.55 3.40
N VAL A 88 21.74 -5.38 3.89
CA VAL A 88 21.18 -4.08 4.24
C VAL A 88 21.49 -3.79 5.69
N CYS A 89 22.06 -2.61 5.97
CA CYS A 89 22.20 -2.14 7.34
C CYS A 89 20.78 -1.82 7.82
N PRO A 90 20.24 -2.49 8.85
CA PRO A 90 18.94 -2.09 9.37
C PRO A 90 19.08 -0.66 9.89
N GLU A 91 18.31 0.26 9.36
CA GLU A 91 18.21 1.63 9.88
C GLU A 91 17.81 1.65 11.36
N ASN A 92 17.30 0.52 11.85
CA ASN A 92 17.04 0.29 13.27
C ASN A 92 17.21 -1.20 13.63
N PRO A 93 18.33 -1.62 14.27
CA PRO A 93 18.54 -2.99 14.73
C PRO A 93 17.52 -3.45 15.77
N GLN A 94 16.74 -2.54 16.35
CA GLN A 94 15.72 -2.81 17.37
C GLN A 94 14.31 -3.05 16.79
N ALA A 95 14.13 -3.01 15.49
CA ALA A 95 12.91 -3.49 14.83
C ALA A 95 12.80 -5.04 14.86
N SER A 96 13.35 -5.66 15.89
CA SER A 96 13.06 -7.06 16.18
C SER A 96 11.71 -7.12 16.91
N ALA A 97 10.86 -8.04 16.51
CA ALA A 97 9.53 -8.34 17.05
C ALA A 97 9.56 -8.73 18.55
N ALA A 98 10.20 -7.90 19.38
CA ALA A 98 10.23 -8.07 20.84
C ALA A 98 8.84 -7.72 21.38
N GLY A 99 8.04 -8.74 21.67
CA GLY A 99 6.76 -8.57 22.36
C GLY A 99 5.53 -9.17 21.68
N LEU A 100 5.58 -9.53 20.41
CA LEU A 100 4.48 -10.25 19.77
C LEU A 100 4.72 -11.77 19.86
N ASN A 101 3.80 -12.48 20.51
CA ASN A 101 3.77 -13.96 20.53
C ASN A 101 3.35 -14.56 19.18
N LEU A 102 3.90 -14.03 18.08
CA LEU A 102 3.58 -14.39 16.71
C LEU A 102 4.74 -15.19 16.13
N SER A 103 4.87 -16.43 16.51
CA SER A 103 5.97 -17.32 16.06
C SER A 103 6.08 -17.41 14.53
N SER A 104 4.96 -17.27 13.80
CA SER A 104 4.93 -17.30 12.33
C SER A 104 5.42 -16.00 11.67
N LEU A 105 5.35 -14.86 12.35
CA LEU A 105 5.81 -13.57 11.85
C LEU A 105 7.26 -13.25 12.26
N GLN A 106 7.82 -14.02 13.18
CA GLN A 106 9.19 -13.76 13.65
C GLN A 106 10.21 -14.19 12.59
N PRO A 107 11.09 -13.29 12.18
CA PRO A 107 12.17 -13.64 11.28
C PRO A 107 13.18 -14.54 12.01
N ARG A 108 13.77 -15.49 11.28
CA ARG A 108 14.88 -16.31 11.74
C ARG A 108 16.10 -16.12 10.85
N THR A 109 17.26 -16.43 11.37
CA THR A 109 18.48 -16.50 10.56
C THR A 109 18.54 -17.86 9.85
N VAL A 110 18.85 -17.84 8.56
CA VAL A 110 19.08 -19.03 7.73
C VAL A 110 20.52 -19.06 7.26
N SER A 111 21.04 -20.27 7.13
CA SER A 111 22.40 -20.55 6.63
C SER A 111 22.45 -20.50 5.10
N GLN A 112 23.65 -20.39 4.54
CA GLN A 112 23.86 -20.42 3.09
C GLN A 112 23.28 -21.69 2.43
N ALA A 113 23.35 -22.83 3.09
CA ALA A 113 22.79 -24.08 2.58
C ALA A 113 21.26 -24.01 2.47
N GLU A 114 20.59 -23.44 3.47
CA GLU A 114 19.14 -23.21 3.44
C GLU A 114 18.78 -22.17 2.36
N ILE A 115 19.55 -21.09 2.22
CA ILE A 115 19.34 -20.06 1.21
C ILE A 115 19.36 -20.66 -0.20
N ARG A 116 20.30 -21.55 -0.51
CA ARG A 116 20.39 -22.26 -1.79
C ARG A 116 19.16 -23.12 -2.10
N VAL A 117 18.47 -23.58 -1.08
CA VAL A 117 17.21 -24.34 -1.25
C VAL A 117 16.03 -23.38 -1.44
N ILE A 118 16.01 -22.28 -0.70
CA ILE A 118 14.92 -21.30 -0.73
C ILE A 118 14.93 -20.54 -2.07
N GLU A 119 16.09 -19.99 -2.44
CA GLU A 119 16.30 -19.21 -3.67
C GLU A 119 17.49 -19.77 -4.45
N PRO A 120 17.29 -20.84 -5.23
CA PRO A 120 18.37 -21.58 -5.89
C PRO A 120 19.08 -20.78 -6.99
N ASN A 121 18.45 -19.74 -7.52
CA ASN A 121 19.00 -18.90 -8.56
C ASN A 121 19.85 -17.74 -8.04
N LEU A 122 20.02 -17.55 -6.73
CA LEU A 122 20.97 -16.57 -6.23
C LEU A 122 22.39 -16.97 -6.65
N ALA A 123 23.07 -16.09 -7.39
CA ALA A 123 24.44 -16.36 -7.89
C ALA A 123 25.44 -16.37 -6.73
N HIS A 124 25.27 -15.48 -5.79
CA HIS A 124 26.18 -15.26 -4.64
C HIS A 124 25.41 -15.28 -3.31
N PRO A 125 24.84 -16.44 -2.89
CA PRO A 125 24.10 -16.52 -1.65
C PRO A 125 25.03 -16.22 -0.45
N PRO A 126 24.60 -15.34 0.48
CA PRO A 126 25.41 -14.96 1.64
C PRO A 126 25.56 -16.14 2.62
N LEU A 127 26.49 -16.03 3.58
CA LEU A 127 26.64 -17.03 4.64
C LEU A 127 25.39 -17.15 5.50
N HIS A 128 24.72 -16.01 5.75
CA HIS A 128 23.49 -15.91 6.54
C HIS A 128 22.57 -14.86 5.95
N ALA A 129 21.25 -15.07 6.08
CA ALA A 129 20.21 -14.11 5.76
C ALA A 129 19.12 -14.13 6.82
N ARG A 130 18.41 -13.01 6.96
CA ARG A 130 17.13 -12.96 7.68
C ARG A 130 16.05 -13.56 6.78
N TYR A 131 15.27 -14.46 7.33
CA TYR A 131 14.22 -15.18 6.63
C TYR A 131 12.88 -15.01 7.33
N THR A 132 11.84 -14.71 6.59
CA THR A 132 10.46 -14.61 7.06
C THR A 132 9.57 -15.44 6.13
N GLN A 133 8.68 -16.28 6.71
CA GLN A 133 7.75 -17.10 5.94
C GLN A 133 6.42 -16.40 5.61
N ALA A 134 6.09 -15.38 6.36
CA ALA A 134 4.80 -14.71 6.32
C ALA A 134 4.86 -13.38 5.55
N ALA A 135 5.56 -13.37 4.42
CA ALA A 135 5.49 -12.28 3.46
C ALA A 135 4.45 -12.57 2.38
N GLY A 136 3.84 -11.52 1.84
CA GLY A 136 2.89 -11.63 0.73
C GLY A 136 3.35 -10.86 -0.50
N ILE A 137 3.14 -11.45 -1.66
CA ILE A 137 3.25 -10.77 -2.96
C ILE A 137 1.84 -10.52 -3.48
N ILE A 138 1.54 -9.27 -3.76
CA ILE A 138 0.26 -8.86 -4.32
C ILE A 138 0.49 -8.16 -5.67
N SER A 139 -0.41 -8.37 -6.65
CA SER A 139 -0.53 -7.50 -7.82
C SER A 139 -1.39 -6.29 -7.46
N PRO A 140 -0.83 -5.10 -7.26
CA PRO A 140 -1.59 -3.99 -6.69
C PRO A 140 -2.77 -3.55 -7.55
N VAL A 141 -2.58 -3.51 -8.87
CA VAL A 141 -3.63 -3.10 -9.81
C VAL A 141 -4.79 -4.09 -9.77
N GLU A 142 -4.50 -5.38 -9.95
CA GLU A 142 -5.53 -6.43 -9.92
C GLU A 142 -6.23 -6.54 -8.56
N ALA A 143 -5.50 -6.32 -7.46
CA ALA A 143 -6.10 -6.32 -6.12
C ALA A 143 -7.10 -5.17 -5.94
N ILE A 144 -6.75 -3.98 -6.41
CA ILE A 144 -7.64 -2.82 -6.38
C ILE A 144 -8.87 -3.06 -7.25
N GLU A 145 -8.69 -3.56 -8.47
CA GLU A 145 -9.79 -3.91 -9.37
C GLU A 145 -10.71 -4.97 -8.75
N CYS A 146 -10.14 -6.00 -8.14
CA CYS A 146 -10.89 -7.05 -7.42
C CYS A 146 -11.74 -6.45 -6.29
N LEU A 147 -11.18 -5.55 -5.48
CA LEU A 147 -11.89 -4.88 -4.39
C LEU A 147 -13.01 -3.96 -4.92
N VAL A 148 -12.74 -3.21 -5.98
CA VAL A 148 -13.72 -2.32 -6.63
C VAL A 148 -14.89 -3.13 -7.19
N LEU A 149 -14.61 -4.19 -7.95
CA LEU A 149 -15.65 -5.09 -8.49
C LEU A 149 -16.47 -5.76 -7.38
N ALA A 150 -15.81 -6.17 -6.30
CA ALA A 150 -16.51 -6.74 -5.14
C ALA A 150 -17.40 -5.69 -4.44
N ALA A 151 -16.93 -4.45 -4.32
CA ALA A 151 -17.74 -3.36 -3.77
C ALA A 151 -18.98 -3.07 -4.63
N GLU A 152 -18.84 -3.05 -5.97
CA GLU A 152 -19.96 -2.92 -6.91
C GLU A 152 -20.93 -4.09 -6.78
N GLY A 153 -20.43 -5.31 -6.61
CA GLY A 153 -21.25 -6.50 -6.34
C GLY A 153 -22.09 -6.39 -5.06
N PHE A 154 -21.64 -5.60 -4.09
CA PHE A 154 -22.41 -5.24 -2.87
C PHE A 154 -23.23 -3.95 -3.03
N GLY A 155 -23.31 -3.38 -4.24
CA GLY A 155 -24.14 -2.21 -4.54
C GLY A 155 -23.45 -0.86 -4.39
N ALA A 156 -22.13 -0.81 -4.25
CA ALA A 156 -21.40 0.46 -4.35
C ALA A 156 -21.51 1.04 -5.76
N ARG A 157 -21.63 2.36 -5.85
CA ARG A 157 -21.51 3.07 -7.12
C ARG A 157 -20.09 3.56 -7.29
N VAL A 158 -19.45 3.15 -8.38
CA VAL A 158 -18.10 3.60 -8.74
C VAL A 158 -18.17 4.56 -9.92
N VAL A 159 -17.49 5.69 -9.82
CA VAL A 159 -17.44 6.73 -10.86
C VAL A 159 -15.98 7.05 -11.13
N CYS A 160 -15.51 6.65 -12.31
CA CYS A 160 -14.16 6.92 -12.81
C CYS A 160 -14.15 8.14 -13.74
N ASP A 161 -12.95 8.61 -14.12
CA ASP A 161 -12.73 9.80 -14.95
C ASP A 161 -13.48 11.03 -14.42
N CYS A 162 -13.62 11.12 -13.09
CA CYS A 162 -14.41 12.12 -12.40
C CYS A 162 -13.61 12.72 -11.25
N ALA A 163 -12.99 13.86 -11.47
CA ALA A 163 -12.25 14.57 -10.43
C ALA A 163 -13.20 15.29 -9.48
N VAL A 164 -12.98 15.09 -8.18
CA VAL A 164 -13.57 15.95 -7.15
C VAL A 164 -12.79 17.26 -7.12
N SER A 165 -13.50 18.38 -7.27
CA SER A 165 -12.91 19.72 -7.30
C SER A 165 -12.92 20.40 -5.94
N GLN A 166 -13.93 20.13 -5.10
CA GLN A 166 -14.04 20.72 -3.77
C GLN A 166 -15.00 19.93 -2.88
N LEU A 167 -14.90 20.15 -1.57
CA LEU A 167 -15.86 19.70 -0.59
C LEU A 167 -17.07 20.62 -0.55
N LEU A 168 -18.27 20.06 -0.40
CA LEU A 168 -19.49 20.81 -0.16
C LEU A 168 -19.67 20.97 1.35
N VAL A 169 -19.74 22.21 1.82
CA VAL A 169 -19.86 22.55 3.24
C VAL A 169 -21.17 23.31 3.48
N GLU A 170 -21.98 22.80 4.40
CA GLU A 170 -23.22 23.44 4.85
C GLU A 170 -23.17 23.58 6.38
N ASN A 171 -23.39 24.77 6.89
CA ASN A 171 -23.35 25.08 8.34
C ASN A 171 -22.05 24.62 9.04
N GLY A 172 -20.91 24.69 8.33
CA GLY A 172 -19.62 24.23 8.86
C GLY A 172 -19.36 22.73 8.78
N GLN A 173 -20.31 21.95 8.26
CA GLN A 173 -20.20 20.51 8.12
C GLN A 173 -20.02 20.11 6.65
N VAL A 174 -19.13 19.16 6.39
CA VAL A 174 -18.99 18.56 5.05
C VAL A 174 -20.17 17.63 4.78
N VAL A 175 -20.92 17.95 3.71
CA VAL A 175 -22.13 17.22 3.32
C VAL A 175 -21.99 16.51 1.97
N GLY A 176 -20.82 16.59 1.34
CA GLY A 176 -20.58 15.96 0.06
C GLY A 176 -19.40 16.54 -0.69
N VAL A 177 -19.41 16.31 -2.02
CA VAL A 177 -18.34 16.74 -2.93
C VAL A 177 -18.91 17.31 -4.22
N SER A 178 -18.17 18.24 -4.84
CA SER A 178 -18.46 18.78 -6.16
C SER A 178 -17.55 18.17 -7.20
N THR A 179 -18.10 17.87 -8.37
CA THR A 179 -17.39 17.34 -9.53
C THR A 179 -17.87 18.02 -10.81
N GLN A 180 -17.21 17.79 -11.93
CA GLN A 180 -17.70 18.25 -13.24
C GLN A 180 -19.06 17.64 -13.62
N ALA A 181 -19.41 16.48 -13.09
CA ALA A 181 -20.68 15.80 -13.34
C ALA A 181 -21.81 16.28 -12.39
N GLY A 182 -21.52 17.23 -11.50
CA GLY A 182 -22.46 17.77 -10.52
C GLY A 182 -22.04 17.50 -9.07
N ASN A 183 -22.96 17.83 -8.17
CA ASN A 183 -22.75 17.68 -6.72
C ASN A 183 -23.28 16.33 -6.26
N TRP A 184 -22.53 15.70 -5.36
CA TRP A 184 -22.88 14.43 -4.72
C TRP A 184 -22.94 14.60 -3.22
N TYR A 185 -24.06 14.19 -2.63
CA TYR A 185 -24.31 14.37 -1.19
C TYR A 185 -24.24 13.05 -0.43
N GLY A 186 -23.59 13.08 0.72
CA GLY A 186 -23.42 11.93 1.60
C GLY A 186 -23.34 12.32 3.08
N LYS A 187 -23.73 11.42 3.96
CA LYS A 187 -23.65 11.66 5.42
C LYS A 187 -22.20 11.81 5.88
N LYS A 188 -21.28 11.09 5.24
CA LYS A 188 -19.84 11.11 5.52
C LYS A 188 -19.05 11.11 4.22
N THR A 189 -17.94 11.82 4.22
CA THR A 189 -16.99 11.87 3.11
C THR A 189 -15.60 11.43 3.60
N VAL A 190 -14.98 10.45 2.94
CA VAL A 190 -13.62 10.00 3.25
C VAL A 190 -12.68 10.38 2.12
N LEU A 191 -11.62 11.11 2.42
CA LEU A 191 -10.55 11.41 1.50
C LEU A 191 -9.49 10.31 1.57
N ALA A 192 -9.45 9.47 0.52
CA ALA A 192 -8.45 8.42 0.28
C ALA A 192 -7.64 8.71 -0.99
N ALA A 193 -7.49 10.01 -1.34
CA ALA A 193 -6.98 10.51 -2.60
C ALA A 193 -5.44 10.61 -2.67
N GLY A 194 -4.71 9.97 -1.75
CA GLY A 194 -3.26 10.06 -1.68
C GLY A 194 -2.79 11.51 -1.52
N LEU A 195 -1.85 11.98 -2.36
CA LEU A 195 -1.40 13.37 -2.31
C LEU A 195 -2.50 14.38 -2.64
N GLY A 196 -3.53 14.01 -3.40
CA GLY A 196 -4.66 14.87 -3.72
C GLY A 196 -5.54 15.24 -2.51
N VAL A 197 -5.30 14.63 -1.34
CA VAL A 197 -5.94 15.05 -0.08
C VAL A 197 -5.60 16.50 0.25
N LEU A 198 -4.37 16.93 -0.02
CA LEU A 198 -3.91 18.30 0.30
C LEU A 198 -4.69 19.36 -0.47
N ASP A 199 -4.96 19.12 -1.76
CA ASP A 199 -5.72 20.04 -2.61
C ASP A 199 -7.17 20.17 -2.13
N LEU A 200 -7.77 19.06 -1.68
CA LEU A 200 -9.15 19.02 -1.21
C LEU A 200 -9.34 19.62 0.19
N LEU A 201 -8.26 19.76 0.96
CA LEU A 201 -8.28 20.39 2.29
C LEU A 201 -8.02 21.89 2.24
N VAL A 202 -7.75 22.48 1.08
CA VAL A 202 -7.59 23.94 0.93
C VAL A 202 -8.86 24.63 1.42
N GLY A 203 -8.71 25.57 2.35
CA GLY A 203 -9.84 26.26 2.98
C GLY A 203 -10.48 25.53 4.17
N GLN A 204 -10.01 24.34 4.51
CA GLN A 204 -10.37 23.65 5.76
C GLN A 204 -9.41 24.07 6.89
N SER A 205 -9.87 23.94 8.13
CA SER A 205 -9.07 24.28 9.34
C SER A 205 -8.03 23.22 9.70
N LEU A 206 -7.93 22.13 8.93
CA LEU A 206 -6.98 21.04 9.13
C LEU A 206 -5.82 21.15 8.13
N HIS A 207 -4.62 21.22 8.65
CA HIS A 207 -3.40 21.09 7.85
C HIS A 207 -2.75 19.74 8.13
N LEU A 208 -2.57 18.93 7.08
CA LEU A 208 -1.90 17.63 7.19
C LEU A 208 -0.48 17.73 6.67
N PRO A 209 0.54 17.41 7.48
CA PRO A 209 1.93 17.41 7.06
C PRO A 209 2.23 16.15 6.23
N ILE A 210 1.68 16.10 5.03
CA ILE A 210 1.90 15.03 4.04
C ILE A 210 2.82 15.57 2.95
N ARG A 211 3.88 14.84 2.65
CA ARG A 211 4.82 15.15 1.57
C ARG A 211 4.88 14.04 0.53
N PRO A 212 5.20 14.38 -0.73
CA PRO A 212 5.46 13.37 -1.75
C PRO A 212 6.78 12.65 -1.45
N SER A 213 6.74 11.33 -1.47
CA SER A 213 7.93 10.46 -1.35
C SER A 213 7.99 9.56 -2.58
N PRO A 214 8.84 9.88 -3.57
CA PRO A 214 8.96 9.07 -4.77
C PRO A 214 9.67 7.75 -4.50
N ALA A 215 9.32 6.73 -5.30
CA ALA A 215 10.02 5.46 -5.38
C ALA A 215 9.91 4.94 -6.81
N ILE A 216 10.90 4.18 -7.27
CA ILE A 216 10.96 3.64 -8.62
C ILE A 216 10.49 2.19 -8.61
N LEU A 217 9.54 1.87 -9.47
CA LEU A 217 9.12 0.52 -9.79
C LEU A 217 9.67 0.12 -11.16
N LEU A 218 10.38 -1.00 -11.19
CA LEU A 218 10.98 -1.56 -12.38
C LEU A 218 10.29 -2.87 -12.75
N LYS A 219 10.02 -3.07 -14.04
CA LYS A 219 9.56 -4.35 -14.56
C LYS A 219 10.55 -4.84 -15.61
N PHE A 220 10.95 -6.09 -15.47
CA PHE A 220 11.85 -6.75 -16.39
C PHE A 220 11.16 -7.94 -17.04
N GLU A 221 11.43 -8.15 -18.31
CA GLU A 221 11.04 -9.36 -19.01
C GLU A 221 12.09 -10.45 -18.75
N VAL A 222 11.65 -11.64 -18.37
CA VAL A 222 12.46 -12.81 -18.08
C VAL A 222 11.92 -14.02 -18.85
N ALA A 223 12.81 -14.92 -19.25
CA ALA A 223 12.44 -16.13 -19.99
C ALA A 223 11.74 -17.19 -19.10
N GLN A 224 12.00 -17.14 -17.80
CA GLN A 224 11.44 -18.05 -16.79
C GLN A 224 11.43 -17.39 -15.43
N ALA A 225 10.72 -17.96 -14.47
CA ALA A 225 10.74 -17.49 -13.09
C ALA A 225 12.15 -17.63 -12.49
N LEU A 226 12.64 -16.57 -11.88
CA LEU A 226 13.99 -16.48 -11.30
C LEU A 226 13.97 -16.48 -9.77
N LEU A 227 12.88 -16.01 -9.14
CA LEU A 227 12.73 -15.92 -7.69
C LEU A 227 11.49 -16.66 -7.22
N ASN A 228 11.61 -17.37 -6.11
CA ASN A 228 10.48 -18.03 -5.44
C ASN A 228 9.72 -17.09 -4.52
N GLY A 229 10.43 -16.18 -3.87
CA GLY A 229 9.91 -15.22 -2.91
C GLY A 229 10.33 -13.78 -3.21
N ILE A 230 10.57 -13.04 -2.12
CA ILE A 230 11.11 -11.69 -2.15
C ILE A 230 12.56 -11.75 -1.69
N VAL A 231 13.45 -11.12 -2.44
CA VAL A 231 14.85 -10.96 -2.07
C VAL A 231 15.15 -9.47 -1.98
N SER A 232 15.65 -9.04 -0.80
CA SER A 232 16.05 -7.66 -0.56
C SER A 232 17.47 -7.64 0.02
N ASN A 233 18.38 -6.96 -0.68
CA ASN A 233 19.77 -6.77 -0.26
C ASN A 233 20.27 -5.38 -0.69
N ALA A 234 21.54 -5.09 -0.48
CA ALA A 234 22.14 -3.79 -0.80
C ALA A 234 22.12 -3.45 -2.31
N ASP A 235 22.03 -4.47 -3.17
CA ASP A 235 22.13 -4.31 -4.63
C ASP A 235 20.77 -4.52 -5.33
N MET A 236 19.79 -5.13 -4.68
CA MET A 236 18.55 -5.56 -5.31
C MET A 236 17.42 -5.71 -4.30
N GLU A 237 16.27 -5.09 -4.58
CA GLU A 237 14.99 -5.48 -3.99
C GLU A 237 14.10 -5.99 -5.13
N ALA A 238 13.89 -7.31 -5.19
CA ALA A 238 13.20 -7.94 -6.31
C ALA A 238 12.28 -9.08 -5.90
N ARG A 239 11.27 -9.34 -6.74
CA ARG A 239 10.34 -10.46 -6.63
C ARG A 239 9.86 -10.92 -8.00
N GLN A 240 9.39 -12.14 -8.08
CA GLN A 240 8.67 -12.59 -9.27
C GLN A 240 7.28 -11.94 -9.35
N GLY A 241 6.93 -11.40 -10.51
CA GLY A 241 5.56 -10.98 -10.82
C GLY A 241 4.74 -12.17 -11.31
N ASP A 242 4.89 -12.50 -12.58
CA ASP A 242 4.43 -13.74 -13.22
C ASP A 242 5.64 -14.53 -13.76
N THR A 243 5.41 -15.62 -14.50
CA THR A 243 6.49 -16.46 -15.04
C THR A 243 7.47 -15.72 -15.94
N CYS A 244 7.02 -14.65 -16.59
CA CYS A 244 7.79 -13.87 -17.56
C CYS A 244 8.15 -12.47 -17.07
N THR A 245 7.80 -12.09 -15.86
CA THR A 245 8.02 -10.74 -15.33
C THR A 245 8.71 -10.77 -13.98
N LEU A 246 9.89 -10.16 -13.88
CA LEU A 246 10.52 -9.82 -12.62
C LEU A 246 10.20 -8.36 -12.28
N ILE A 247 9.92 -8.08 -11.02
CA ILE A 247 9.62 -6.75 -10.52
C ILE A 247 10.68 -6.37 -9.51
N ALA A 248 11.23 -5.16 -9.62
CA ALA A 248 12.15 -4.61 -8.64
C ALA A 248 11.71 -3.21 -8.19
N ALA A 249 12.16 -2.83 -7.01
CA ALA A 249 11.98 -1.49 -6.47
C ALA A 249 13.35 -0.86 -6.22
N GLU A 250 13.43 0.45 -6.47
CA GLU A 250 14.62 1.25 -6.24
C GLU A 250 14.24 2.59 -5.65
N ASP A 251 15.17 3.19 -4.92
CA ASP A 251 15.01 4.54 -4.42
C ASP A 251 15.11 5.56 -5.55
N TYR A 252 14.23 6.55 -5.50
CA TYR A 252 14.35 7.74 -6.31
C TYR A 252 15.38 8.68 -5.68
N ILE A 253 16.39 9.08 -6.46
CA ILE A 253 17.43 9.98 -5.98
C ILE A 253 17.12 11.42 -6.43
N ASP A 254 17.21 11.68 -7.73
CA ASP A 254 16.92 12.98 -8.35
C ASP A 254 16.69 12.84 -9.87
N ASP A 255 16.43 13.97 -10.55
CA ASP A 255 16.19 14.00 -12.00
C ASP A 255 17.47 14.26 -12.83
N THR A 256 18.66 14.15 -12.24
CA THR A 256 19.89 14.27 -13.00
C THR A 256 20.05 13.12 -13.99
N PRO A 257 20.79 13.30 -15.09
CA PRO A 257 21.02 12.21 -16.06
C PRO A 257 21.63 10.96 -15.41
N GLU A 258 22.43 11.11 -14.38
CA GLU A 258 23.14 10.06 -13.68
C GLU A 258 22.23 9.30 -12.68
N ASN A 259 21.25 9.99 -12.10
CA ASN A 259 20.41 9.50 -11.02
C ASN A 259 18.92 9.45 -11.37
N GLY A 260 18.56 9.89 -12.57
CA GLY A 260 17.18 9.84 -13.02
C GLY A 260 16.67 8.39 -13.18
N PRO A 261 15.33 8.20 -13.22
CA PRO A 261 14.71 6.88 -13.21
C PRO A 261 15.22 5.92 -14.28
N ALA A 262 15.55 6.42 -15.48
CA ALA A 262 16.08 5.60 -16.56
C ALA A 262 17.49 5.06 -16.25
N ALA A 263 18.37 5.91 -15.70
CA ALA A 263 19.72 5.51 -15.32
C ALA A 263 19.70 4.49 -14.17
N ILE A 264 18.81 4.72 -13.17
CA ILE A 264 18.57 3.78 -12.08
C ILE A 264 18.08 2.44 -12.63
N GLY A 265 17.14 2.44 -13.57
CA GLY A 265 16.65 1.21 -14.21
C GLY A 265 17.74 0.40 -14.91
N LEU A 266 18.71 1.06 -15.56
CA LEU A 266 19.86 0.38 -16.19
C LEU A 266 20.84 -0.16 -15.14
N ARG A 267 21.08 0.56 -14.04
CA ARG A 267 21.92 0.05 -12.94
C ARG A 267 21.29 -1.18 -12.28
N ALA A 268 20.00 -1.12 -12.00
CA ALA A 268 19.25 -2.26 -11.45
C ALA A 268 19.27 -3.48 -12.38
N LEU A 269 19.19 -3.26 -13.71
CA LEU A 269 19.32 -4.32 -14.71
C LEU A 269 20.66 -5.05 -14.57
N GLU A 270 21.76 -4.32 -14.47
CA GLU A 270 23.10 -4.91 -14.33
C GLU A 270 23.28 -5.57 -12.96
N ALA A 271 22.74 -4.96 -11.88
CA ALA A 271 22.77 -5.56 -10.55
C ALA A 271 22.03 -6.91 -10.55
N ILE A 272 20.82 -6.98 -11.10
CA ILE A 272 20.03 -8.22 -11.17
C ILE A 272 20.74 -9.29 -12.00
N ARG A 273 21.38 -8.92 -13.11
CA ARG A 273 22.21 -9.85 -13.93
C ARG A 273 23.35 -10.46 -13.13
N GLY A 274 23.97 -9.68 -12.25
CA GLY A 274 25.03 -10.16 -11.36
C GLY A 274 24.53 -10.98 -10.17
N GLN A 275 23.32 -10.71 -9.71
CA GLN A 275 22.75 -11.35 -8.50
C GLN A 275 22.01 -12.67 -8.81
N LEU A 276 21.50 -12.86 -10.04
CA LEU A 276 20.65 -14.00 -10.36
C LEU A 276 21.21 -14.84 -11.54
N ASN A 277 21.39 -16.13 -11.28
CA ASN A 277 21.64 -17.12 -12.34
C ASN A 277 20.40 -17.19 -13.26
N GLY A 278 20.64 -17.22 -14.56
CA GLY A 278 19.57 -17.23 -15.56
C GLY A 278 19.05 -15.85 -15.96
N ALA A 279 19.59 -14.77 -15.38
CA ALA A 279 19.21 -13.40 -15.70
C ALA A 279 19.98 -12.76 -16.88
N GLN A 280 20.80 -13.51 -17.62
CA GLN A 280 21.66 -12.96 -18.69
C GLN A 280 20.85 -12.31 -19.82
N SER A 281 19.68 -12.84 -20.13
CA SER A 281 18.79 -12.35 -21.20
C SER A 281 17.68 -11.42 -20.69
N ILE A 282 17.71 -11.03 -19.41
CA ILE A 282 16.70 -10.13 -18.84
C ILE A 282 16.73 -8.78 -19.57
N ALA A 283 15.55 -8.21 -19.82
CA ALA A 283 15.38 -6.92 -20.46
C ALA A 283 14.51 -5.98 -19.61
N LEU A 284 14.93 -4.72 -19.49
CA LEU A 284 14.13 -3.69 -18.83
C LEU A 284 12.90 -3.37 -19.68
N LYS A 285 11.69 -3.63 -19.15
CA LYS A 285 10.42 -3.44 -19.84
C LYS A 285 9.80 -2.07 -19.55
N SER A 286 9.85 -1.65 -18.28
CA SER A 286 9.34 -0.34 -17.88
C SER A 286 9.97 0.17 -16.60
N VAL A 287 10.01 1.48 -16.51
CA VAL A 287 10.39 2.24 -15.31
C VAL A 287 9.23 3.17 -14.98
N ALA A 288 8.77 3.18 -13.75
CA ALA A 288 7.70 4.04 -13.29
C ALA A 288 8.04 4.65 -11.93
N VAL A 289 7.66 5.89 -11.71
CA VAL A 289 7.81 6.58 -10.42
C VAL A 289 6.48 6.62 -9.71
N GLY A 290 6.42 6.06 -8.51
CA GLY A 290 5.28 6.13 -7.61
C GLY A 290 5.49 7.22 -6.56
N TRP A 291 4.53 8.11 -6.40
CA TRP A 291 4.58 9.22 -5.44
C TRP A 291 3.74 8.86 -4.20
N ARG A 292 4.41 8.40 -3.14
CA ARG A 292 3.76 7.98 -1.89
C ARG A 292 3.35 9.19 -1.06
N PRO A 293 2.15 9.23 -0.47
CA PRO A 293 1.77 10.23 0.53
C PRO A 293 2.39 9.86 1.86
N LEU A 294 3.48 10.50 2.24
CA LEU A 294 4.19 10.22 3.48
C LEU A 294 3.94 11.35 4.49
N SER A 295 3.37 11.01 5.65
CA SER A 295 3.26 11.93 6.78
C SER A 295 4.62 12.20 7.40
N ASP A 296 4.84 13.40 7.95
CA ASP A 296 6.14 13.75 8.53
C ASP A 296 6.53 12.90 9.73
N ASP A 297 5.54 12.38 10.46
CA ASP A 297 5.75 11.42 11.57
C ASP A 297 5.79 9.96 11.12
N HIS A 298 5.69 9.69 9.82
CA HIS A 298 5.66 8.36 9.21
C HIS A 298 4.50 7.45 9.65
N LEU A 299 3.49 7.99 10.34
CA LEU A 299 2.34 7.22 10.83
C LEU A 299 1.13 7.35 9.90
N PRO A 300 0.23 6.35 9.86
CA PRO A 300 -1.05 6.47 9.20
C PRO A 300 -1.84 7.70 9.66
N ILE A 301 -2.68 8.23 8.79
CA ILE A 301 -3.63 9.30 9.12
C ILE A 301 -5.03 8.74 8.83
N VAL A 302 -5.77 8.39 9.91
CA VAL A 302 -7.04 7.66 9.80
C VAL A 302 -8.05 8.19 10.81
N GLY A 303 -9.21 8.61 10.31
CA GLY A 303 -10.33 9.01 11.16
C GLY A 303 -10.90 10.39 10.84
N PRO A 304 -11.70 10.97 11.74
CA PRO A 304 -12.36 12.25 11.52
C PRO A 304 -11.36 13.38 11.38
N ALA A 305 -11.62 14.27 10.41
CA ALA A 305 -10.79 15.43 10.10
C ALA A 305 -11.16 16.70 10.91
N GLY A 306 -12.24 16.64 11.67
CA GLY A 306 -12.75 17.72 12.51
C GLY A 306 -13.84 17.22 13.45
N ASP A 307 -14.39 18.15 14.21
CA ASP A 307 -15.43 17.87 15.21
C ASP A 307 -16.84 17.76 14.58
N ASP A 308 -16.97 18.11 13.30
CA ASP A 308 -18.24 18.14 12.56
C ASP A 308 -18.76 16.75 12.15
N GLY A 309 -17.90 15.72 12.22
CA GLY A 309 -18.27 14.33 11.91
C GLY A 309 -18.59 14.02 10.44
N GLY A 310 -18.46 14.99 9.54
CA GLY A 310 -18.77 14.83 8.11
C GLY A 310 -17.56 14.41 7.26
N LEU A 311 -16.36 14.82 7.64
CA LEU A 311 -15.11 14.59 6.89
C LEU A 311 -14.16 13.64 7.62
N TYR A 312 -13.61 12.68 6.85
CA TYR A 312 -12.64 11.70 7.33
C TYR A 312 -11.44 11.61 6.38
N ILE A 313 -10.30 11.22 6.92
CA ILE A 313 -9.07 10.98 6.16
C ILE A 313 -8.70 9.49 6.26
N LEU A 314 -8.19 8.93 5.16
CA LEU A 314 -7.56 7.62 5.12
C LEU A 314 -6.33 7.68 4.22
N SER A 315 -5.16 7.83 4.83
CA SER A 315 -3.86 7.88 4.16
C SER A 315 -2.83 7.15 5.01
N ALA A 316 -2.04 6.27 4.39
CA ALA A 316 -1.01 5.52 5.11
C ALA A 316 0.15 5.08 4.22
N HIS A 317 1.31 4.93 4.86
CA HIS A 317 2.46 4.17 4.37
C HIS A 317 2.99 3.31 5.52
N PRO A 318 3.27 2.00 5.29
CA PRO A 318 3.17 1.22 4.04
C PRO A 318 1.71 0.94 3.65
N GLY A 319 1.28 1.54 2.53
CA GLY A 319 -0.13 1.57 2.13
C GLY A 319 -0.73 0.20 1.84
N LEU A 320 -0.05 -0.65 1.05
CA LEU A 320 -0.57 -1.99 0.72
C LEU A 320 -0.67 -2.86 1.98
N THR A 321 0.38 -2.92 2.78
CA THR A 321 0.39 -3.75 4.00
C THR A 321 -0.77 -3.42 4.93
N LEU A 322 -1.06 -2.13 5.14
CA LEU A 322 -2.04 -1.68 6.14
C LEU A 322 -3.47 -1.55 5.60
N ALA A 323 -3.66 -1.53 4.26
CA ALA A 323 -4.94 -1.14 3.66
C ALA A 323 -6.16 -1.94 4.15
N PRO A 324 -6.17 -3.28 4.18
CA PRO A 324 -7.37 -4.01 4.63
C PRO A 324 -7.73 -3.67 6.07
N THR A 325 -6.75 -3.65 6.95
CA THR A 325 -6.95 -3.42 8.38
C THR A 325 -7.45 -2.01 8.66
N LEU A 326 -6.80 -0.99 8.10
CA LEU A 326 -7.23 0.39 8.30
C LEU A 326 -8.62 0.64 7.69
N ALA A 327 -8.89 0.08 6.52
CA ALA A 327 -10.18 0.21 5.86
C ALA A 327 -11.31 -0.49 6.64
N ARG A 328 -11.07 -1.70 7.14
CA ARG A 328 -12.04 -2.42 7.98
C ARG A 328 -12.34 -1.67 9.27
N LEU A 329 -11.31 -1.30 10.02
CA LEU A 329 -11.47 -0.57 11.28
C LEU A 329 -12.19 0.78 11.07
N LEU A 330 -11.83 1.51 10.02
CA LEU A 330 -12.50 2.77 9.68
C LEU A 330 -13.97 2.53 9.26
N SER A 331 -14.24 1.49 8.46
CA SER A 331 -15.60 1.12 8.08
C SER A 331 -16.46 0.81 9.30
N GLU A 332 -15.94 0.05 10.26
CA GLU A 332 -16.63 -0.25 11.52
C GLU A 332 -16.96 1.02 12.30
N GLU A 333 -16.01 1.98 12.42
CA GLU A 333 -16.26 3.28 13.06
C GLU A 333 -17.32 4.10 12.32
N LEU A 334 -17.26 4.13 10.99
CA LEU A 334 -18.21 4.87 10.17
C LEU A 334 -19.64 4.33 10.33
N ILE A 335 -19.79 3.04 10.56
CA ILE A 335 -21.09 2.37 10.73
C ILE A 335 -21.62 2.53 12.16
N THR A 336 -20.78 2.24 13.13
CA THR A 336 -21.19 2.17 14.55
C THR A 336 -21.15 3.51 15.26
N GLY A 337 -20.36 4.46 14.76
CA GLY A 337 -20.05 5.72 15.45
C GLY A 337 -19.10 5.55 16.65
N VAL A 338 -18.57 4.34 16.87
CA VAL A 338 -17.67 4.03 18.00
C VAL A 338 -16.24 4.05 17.51
N ALA A 339 -15.41 4.91 18.11
CA ALA A 339 -14.00 5.04 17.77
C ALA A 339 -13.23 3.75 18.13
N SER A 340 -12.46 3.22 17.17
CA SER A 340 -11.58 2.06 17.41
C SER A 340 -10.35 2.47 18.23
N PRO A 341 -10.08 1.81 19.35
CA PRO A 341 -8.86 2.07 20.13
C PRO A 341 -7.58 1.82 19.31
N LEU A 342 -7.62 0.88 18.35
CA LEU A 342 -6.49 0.53 17.49
C LEU A 342 -6.07 1.68 16.57
N LEU A 343 -6.95 2.63 16.28
CA LEU A 343 -6.68 3.79 15.45
C LEU A 343 -6.32 5.05 16.26
N GLY A 344 -6.26 4.97 17.59
CA GLY A 344 -6.08 6.13 18.47
C GLY A 344 -4.84 6.98 18.16
N ASN A 345 -3.70 6.33 17.88
CA ASN A 345 -2.44 6.99 17.56
C ASN A 345 -2.40 7.61 16.15
N PHE A 346 -3.39 7.31 15.30
CA PHE A 346 -3.36 7.67 13.88
C PHE A 346 -4.36 8.76 13.51
N ARG A 347 -4.98 9.40 14.49
CA ARG A 347 -6.02 10.43 14.27
C ARG A 347 -5.43 11.67 13.57
N PRO A 348 -6.13 12.23 12.55
CA PRO A 348 -5.72 13.49 11.91
C PRO A 348 -5.57 14.63 12.91
N MET A 349 -6.36 14.63 13.96
CA MET A 349 -6.39 15.68 15.00
C MET A 349 -5.09 15.83 15.80
N ARG A 350 -4.15 14.83 15.72
CA ARG A 350 -2.81 14.97 16.30
C ARG A 350 -1.97 16.08 15.65
N PHE A 351 -2.38 16.55 14.47
CA PHE A 351 -1.74 17.66 13.76
C PHE A 351 -2.46 19.01 13.94
N ARG A 352 -3.52 19.03 14.75
CA ARG A 352 -4.22 20.30 15.05
C ARG A 352 -3.34 21.11 16.01
N VAL A 353 -2.92 22.29 15.59
CA VAL A 353 -2.16 23.25 16.39
C VAL A 353 -3.11 24.10 17.26
#